data_171308cc900ceb72e0531f199e3c7b69
#
_entry.id   171308cc900ceb72e0531f199e3c7b69
#
_cell.length_a   1.000
_cell.length_b   1.000
_cell.length_c   1.000
_cell.angle_alpha   90.00
_cell.angle_beta   90.00
_cell.angle_gamma   90.00
#
_symmetry.space_group_name_H-M   'P 1'
#
loop_
_entity.id
_entity.type
_entity.pdbx_description
1 polymer ?
#
loop_
_entity_poly.entity_id
_entity_poly.type
_entity_poly.pdbx_seq_one_letter_code
_entity_poly.pdbx_strand_id
1 'polypeptide(L)'
;MPTTVTDPWPALPLAEWRDTYATLHRWLQMVGKTRLALAPMQNHWWQVTLYLTSRGLSTSPMPCGDRSCEVELDFLQHRLIVRTSNGDTRLLSLEPCPVDEFYREYIDALHTLGITPRIWPVPVELSDAMPFTQDHEHASYDADAAQRCWRILAGADRVFKE
;
A
#
# COMPACT_ATOMS: atom_id res chain seq x y z
N MET A 1 -15.00 7.83 -30.04
CA MET A 1 -13.98 8.32 -29.10
C MET A 1 -12.72 7.50 -29.32
N PRO A 2 -11.57 8.08 -29.68
CA PRO A 2 -10.36 7.29 -29.77
C PRO A 2 -10.01 6.79 -28.38
N THR A 3 -9.95 5.49 -28.21
CA THR A 3 -9.42 4.85 -26.99
C THR A 3 -7.94 5.20 -26.96
N THR A 4 -7.56 6.12 -26.09
CA THR A 4 -6.16 6.40 -25.82
C THR A 4 -5.57 5.09 -25.28
N VAL A 5 -4.85 4.36 -26.12
CA VAL A 5 -4.10 3.18 -25.67
C VAL A 5 -3.07 3.70 -24.68
N THR A 6 -3.34 3.48 -23.41
CA THR A 6 -2.45 3.89 -22.33
C THR A 6 -1.21 2.99 -22.43
N ASP A 7 -0.03 3.58 -22.62
CA ASP A 7 1.23 2.82 -22.67
C ASP A 7 1.36 1.93 -21.42
N PRO A 8 1.46 0.59 -21.56
CA PRO A 8 1.61 -0.31 -20.43
C PRO A 8 3.01 -0.21 -19.76
N TRP A 9 3.98 0.41 -20.44
CA TRP A 9 5.35 0.56 -19.96
C TRP A 9 5.76 2.05 -19.93
N PRO A 10 5.08 2.91 -19.15
CA PRO A 10 5.40 4.31 -19.10
C PRO A 10 6.83 4.54 -18.55
N ALA A 11 7.52 5.54 -19.07
CA ALA A 11 8.82 5.91 -18.54
C ALA A 11 8.69 6.34 -17.06
N LEU A 12 9.58 5.82 -16.21
CA LEU A 12 9.63 6.13 -14.77
C LEU A 12 11.10 6.17 -14.31
N PRO A 13 11.89 7.18 -14.72
CA PRO A 13 13.27 7.31 -14.30
C PRO A 13 13.37 7.47 -12.78
N LEU A 14 14.17 6.64 -12.11
CA LEU A 14 14.29 6.65 -10.65
C LEU A 14 14.62 8.03 -10.08
N ALA A 15 15.46 8.80 -10.78
CA ALA A 15 15.84 10.15 -10.35
C ALA A 15 14.66 11.11 -10.19
N GLU A 16 13.56 10.90 -10.92
CA GLU A 16 12.39 11.79 -10.93
C GLU A 16 11.40 11.47 -9.81
N TRP A 17 11.40 10.25 -9.29
CA TRP A 17 10.42 9.82 -8.29
C TRP A 17 11.02 9.15 -7.05
N ARG A 18 12.33 9.23 -6.87
CA ARG A 18 13.05 8.58 -5.76
C ARG A 18 12.43 8.88 -4.40
N ASP A 19 12.07 10.13 -4.14
CA ASP A 19 11.51 10.55 -2.85
C ASP A 19 10.09 10.00 -2.66
N THR A 20 9.28 10.00 -3.71
CA THR A 20 7.97 9.33 -3.72
C THR A 20 8.12 7.82 -3.50
N TYR A 21 9.07 7.17 -4.17
CA TYR A 21 9.36 5.76 -3.97
C TYR A 21 9.73 5.47 -2.52
N ALA A 22 10.58 6.28 -1.92
CA ALA A 22 11.02 6.10 -0.53
C ALA A 22 9.85 6.19 0.47
N THR A 23 8.95 7.17 0.29
CA THR A 23 7.74 7.34 1.10
C THR A 23 6.75 6.19 0.86
N LEU A 24 6.41 5.94 -0.41
CA LEU A 24 5.44 4.90 -0.78
C LEU A 24 5.90 3.50 -0.33
N HIS A 25 7.19 3.19 -0.42
CA HIS A 25 7.73 1.92 0.07
C HIS A 25 7.46 1.74 1.57
N ARG A 26 7.60 2.78 2.39
CA ARG A 26 7.29 2.75 3.83
C ARG A 26 5.80 2.53 4.09
N TRP A 27 4.93 3.20 3.35
CA TRP A 27 3.48 3.00 3.46
C TRP A 27 3.07 1.57 3.06
N LEU A 28 3.65 1.04 1.98
CA LEU A 28 3.42 -0.36 1.57
C LEU A 28 3.90 -1.36 2.63
N GLN A 29 5.01 -1.07 3.33
CA GLN A 29 5.46 -1.90 4.44
C GLN A 29 4.48 -1.89 5.63
N MET A 30 3.84 -0.77 5.95
CA MET A 30 2.80 -0.72 7.00
C MET A 30 1.64 -1.66 6.65
N VAL A 31 1.18 -1.60 5.41
CA VAL A 31 0.10 -2.47 4.91
C VAL A 31 0.53 -3.94 4.87
N GLY A 32 1.73 -4.23 4.38
CA GLY A 32 2.30 -5.58 4.38
C GLY A 32 2.47 -6.16 5.79
N LYS A 33 2.90 -5.35 6.76
CA LYS A 33 3.01 -5.76 8.17
C LYS A 33 1.64 -6.03 8.81
N THR A 34 0.62 -5.27 8.43
CA THR A 34 -0.77 -5.55 8.84
C THR A 34 -1.22 -6.90 8.32
N ARG A 35 -0.96 -7.19 7.03
CA ARG A 35 -1.26 -8.49 6.44
C ARG A 35 -0.46 -9.62 7.11
N LEU A 36 0.82 -9.39 7.38
CA LEU A 36 1.67 -10.34 8.10
C LEU A 36 1.11 -10.69 9.50
N ALA A 37 0.54 -9.70 10.20
CA ALA A 37 -0.01 -9.89 11.54
C ALA A 37 -1.38 -10.59 11.55
N LEU A 38 -2.19 -10.45 10.50
CA LEU A 38 -3.57 -10.93 10.47
C LEU A 38 -3.76 -12.19 9.62
N ALA A 39 -3.02 -12.33 8.52
CA ALA A 39 -3.18 -13.47 7.62
C ALA A 39 -2.48 -14.71 8.17
N PRO A 40 -3.05 -15.93 7.95
CA PRO A 40 -2.40 -17.16 8.34
C PRO A 40 -1.03 -17.33 7.70
N MET A 41 -0.08 -17.92 8.45
CA MET A 41 1.27 -18.20 7.96
C MET A 41 1.22 -19.08 6.71
N GLN A 42 1.98 -18.70 5.70
CA GLN A 42 2.21 -19.46 4.48
C GLN A 42 3.71 -19.67 4.26
N ASN A 43 4.08 -20.71 3.52
CA ASN A 43 5.47 -20.97 3.17
C ASN A 43 6.13 -19.74 2.56
N HIS A 44 7.40 -19.52 2.87
CA HIS A 44 8.19 -18.40 2.36
C HIS A 44 7.57 -17.03 2.66
N TRP A 45 6.76 -16.90 3.71
CA TRP A 45 6.11 -15.64 4.11
C TRP A 45 5.18 -15.05 3.05
N TRP A 46 4.60 -15.87 2.19
CA TRP A 46 3.70 -15.41 1.12
C TRP A 46 2.43 -14.72 1.64
N GLN A 47 2.10 -14.87 2.91
CA GLN A 47 1.00 -14.12 3.52
C GLN A 47 1.28 -12.61 3.63
N VAL A 48 2.51 -12.12 3.40
CA VAL A 48 2.81 -10.68 3.41
C VAL A 48 2.55 -10.00 2.07
N THR A 49 2.40 -10.77 1.00
CA THR A 49 2.29 -10.28 -0.38
C THR A 49 1.07 -9.39 -0.59
N LEU A 50 1.24 -8.25 -1.26
CA LEU A 50 0.16 -7.45 -1.82
C LEU A 50 -0.12 -7.92 -3.25
N TYR A 51 -1.40 -7.90 -3.63
CA TYR A 51 -1.85 -8.34 -4.95
C TYR A 51 -2.26 -7.17 -5.82
N LEU A 52 -1.96 -7.27 -7.11
CA LEU A 52 -2.41 -6.30 -8.09
C LEU A 52 -3.93 -6.38 -8.28
N THR A 53 -4.54 -5.20 -8.31
CA THR A 53 -5.95 -5.02 -8.68
C THR A 53 -6.07 -4.18 -9.95
N SER A 54 -7.27 -4.05 -10.48
CA SER A 54 -7.56 -3.16 -11.62
C SER A 54 -7.34 -1.67 -11.31
N ARG A 55 -7.02 -1.32 -10.05
CA ARG A 55 -6.89 0.07 -9.60
C ARG A 55 -5.63 0.33 -8.79
N GLY A 56 -4.92 -0.70 -8.34
CA GLY A 56 -3.76 -0.54 -7.47
C GLY A 56 -3.29 -1.84 -6.84
N LEU A 57 -3.14 -1.85 -5.53
CA LEU A 57 -2.66 -2.99 -4.73
C LEU A 57 -3.63 -3.29 -3.58
N SER A 58 -3.85 -4.56 -3.29
CA SER A 58 -4.70 -5.01 -2.19
C SER A 58 -4.03 -6.08 -1.34
N THR A 59 -4.36 -6.11 -0.05
CA THR A 59 -4.06 -7.24 0.84
C THR A 59 -4.86 -8.49 0.49
N SER A 60 -5.93 -8.38 -0.31
CA SER A 60 -7.04 -9.31 -0.29
C SER A 60 -7.68 -9.45 1.12
N PRO A 61 -8.82 -10.15 1.27
CA PRO A 61 -9.44 -10.32 2.58
C PRO A 61 -8.52 -11.03 3.58
N MET A 62 -8.41 -10.47 4.78
CA MET A 62 -7.66 -11.00 5.91
C MET A 62 -8.62 -11.33 7.06
N PRO A 63 -8.37 -12.39 7.85
CA PRO A 63 -9.16 -12.66 9.05
C PRO A 63 -9.07 -11.51 10.07
N CYS A 64 -10.19 -11.14 10.67
CA CYS A 64 -10.26 -10.12 11.70
C CYS A 64 -11.36 -10.48 12.72
N GLY A 65 -11.04 -11.36 13.67
CA GLY A 65 -12.02 -11.93 14.59
C GLY A 65 -13.04 -12.79 13.86
N ASP A 66 -14.32 -12.48 14.00
CA ASP A 66 -15.46 -13.16 13.35
C ASP A 66 -15.80 -12.64 11.95
N ARG A 67 -15.02 -11.68 11.44
CA ARG A 67 -15.19 -11.02 10.15
C ARG A 67 -13.89 -11.01 9.35
N SER A 68 -13.93 -10.45 8.14
CA SER A 68 -12.74 -10.17 7.36
C SER A 68 -12.54 -8.67 7.17
N CYS A 69 -11.31 -8.26 6.94
CA CYS A 69 -10.95 -6.90 6.55
C CYS A 69 -10.01 -6.93 5.34
N GLU A 70 -9.97 -5.84 4.61
CA GLU A 70 -9.13 -5.65 3.43
C GLU A 70 -8.58 -4.23 3.41
N VAL A 71 -7.34 -4.10 2.98
CA VAL A 71 -6.70 -2.80 2.71
C VAL A 71 -6.34 -2.74 1.24
N GLU A 72 -6.78 -1.68 0.56
CA GLU A 72 -6.49 -1.41 -0.84
C GLU A 72 -5.85 -0.03 -1.00
N LEU A 73 -4.78 0.05 -1.79
CA LEU A 73 -4.23 1.30 -2.30
C LEU A 73 -4.76 1.50 -3.73
N ASP A 74 -5.64 2.48 -3.92
CA ASP A 74 -6.19 2.87 -5.21
C ASP A 74 -5.35 3.99 -5.82
N PHE A 75 -4.53 3.67 -6.82
CA PHE A 75 -3.67 4.63 -7.52
C PHE A 75 -4.36 5.40 -8.65
N LEU A 76 -5.66 5.17 -8.87
CA LEU A 76 -6.46 5.99 -9.78
C LEU A 76 -7.17 7.15 -9.05
N GLN A 77 -7.57 6.92 -7.81
CA GLN A 77 -8.19 7.93 -6.95
C GLN A 77 -7.26 8.42 -5.83
N HIS A 78 -6.04 7.88 -5.77
CA HIS A 78 -5.02 8.21 -4.76
C HIS A 78 -5.58 8.12 -3.33
N ARG A 79 -6.07 6.92 -2.98
CA ARG A 79 -6.64 6.63 -1.66
C ARG A 79 -6.15 5.29 -1.13
N LEU A 80 -5.93 5.23 0.17
CA LEU A 80 -5.91 3.98 0.89
C LEU A 80 -7.30 3.73 1.45
N ILE A 81 -7.83 2.54 1.26
CA ILE A 81 -9.19 2.15 1.63
C ILE A 81 -9.09 0.95 2.55
N VAL A 82 -9.64 1.06 3.76
CA VAL A 82 -9.82 -0.08 4.67
C VAL A 82 -11.29 -0.45 4.68
N ARG A 83 -11.60 -1.72 4.41
CA ARG A 83 -12.97 -2.26 4.39
C ARG A 83 -13.11 -3.44 5.33
N THR A 84 -14.30 -3.63 5.86
CA THR A 84 -14.67 -4.82 6.64
C THR A 84 -15.88 -5.53 6.03
N SER A 85 -16.00 -6.82 6.28
CA SER A 85 -17.10 -7.64 5.73
C SER A 85 -18.49 -7.28 6.28
N ASN A 86 -18.60 -6.48 7.33
CA ASN A 86 -19.85 -5.92 7.83
C ASN A 86 -20.23 -4.57 7.17
N GLY A 87 -19.47 -4.12 6.18
CA GLY A 87 -19.79 -2.95 5.36
C GLY A 87 -19.13 -1.65 5.80
N ASP A 88 -18.40 -1.63 6.90
CA ASP A 88 -17.69 -0.44 7.35
C ASP A 88 -16.48 -0.12 6.47
N THR A 89 -16.22 1.16 6.25
CA THR A 89 -15.11 1.63 5.41
C THR A 89 -14.43 2.86 6.03
N ARG A 90 -13.12 2.94 5.87
CA ARG A 90 -12.30 4.13 6.14
C ARG A 90 -11.44 4.46 4.93
N LEU A 91 -11.25 5.75 4.69
CA LEU A 91 -10.49 6.28 3.59
C LEU A 91 -9.39 7.20 4.12
N LEU A 92 -8.18 7.05 3.60
CA LEU A 92 -7.08 7.97 3.79
C LEU A 92 -6.65 8.50 2.41
N SER A 93 -6.28 9.77 2.32
CA SER A 93 -5.69 10.33 1.10
C SER A 93 -4.27 9.82 0.91
N LEU A 94 -3.89 9.49 -0.33
CA LEU A 94 -2.50 9.33 -0.73
C LEU A 94 -2.05 10.66 -1.32
N GLU A 95 -1.42 11.48 -0.50
CA GLU A 95 -0.92 12.81 -0.82
C GLU A 95 0.39 13.08 -0.06
N PRO A 96 1.16 14.12 -0.40
CA PRO A 96 2.37 14.43 0.35
C PRO A 96 2.09 14.55 1.85
N CYS A 97 2.64 13.62 2.63
CA CYS A 97 2.40 13.49 4.06
C CYS A 97 3.60 12.78 4.71
N PRO A 98 4.14 13.28 5.84
CA PRO A 98 5.18 12.58 6.59
C PRO A 98 4.78 11.16 6.98
N VAL A 99 5.74 10.25 6.96
CA VAL A 99 5.50 8.83 7.25
C VAL A 99 4.91 8.62 8.65
N ASP A 100 5.34 9.40 9.66
CA ASP A 100 4.81 9.31 11.02
C ASP A 100 3.35 9.74 11.11
N GLU A 101 2.96 10.79 10.38
CA GLU A 101 1.57 11.24 10.31
C GLU A 101 0.70 10.21 9.61
N PHE A 102 1.13 9.73 8.45
CA PHE A 102 0.42 8.67 7.72
C PHE A 102 0.28 7.39 8.56
N TYR A 103 1.34 6.99 9.27
CA TYR A 103 1.31 5.83 10.16
C TYR A 103 0.25 5.98 11.25
N ARG A 104 0.19 7.15 11.90
CA ARG A 104 -0.81 7.45 12.94
C ARG A 104 -2.22 7.37 12.37
N GLU A 105 -2.48 8.03 11.25
CA GLU A 105 -3.79 8.01 10.59
C GLU A 105 -4.20 6.60 10.16
N TYR A 106 -3.26 5.82 9.62
CA TYR A 106 -3.50 4.45 9.21
C TYR A 106 -3.87 3.55 10.39
N ILE A 107 -3.13 3.62 11.50
CA ILE A 107 -3.43 2.86 12.71
C ILE A 107 -4.76 3.28 13.32
N ASP A 108 -5.06 4.57 13.36
CA ASP A 108 -6.34 5.10 13.86
C ASP A 108 -7.52 4.63 12.99
N ALA A 109 -7.35 4.59 11.67
CA ALA A 109 -8.37 4.06 10.76
C ALA A 109 -8.64 2.58 11.03
N LEU A 110 -7.60 1.77 11.23
CA LEU A 110 -7.74 0.36 11.61
C LEU A 110 -8.46 0.21 12.96
N HIS A 111 -8.02 0.94 13.98
CA HIS A 111 -8.61 0.88 15.33
C HIS A 111 -10.07 1.31 15.34
N THR A 112 -10.44 2.34 14.56
CA THR A 112 -11.83 2.79 14.44
C THR A 112 -12.74 1.68 13.88
N LEU A 113 -12.19 0.80 13.05
CA LEU A 113 -12.89 -0.38 12.53
C LEU A 113 -12.76 -1.61 13.43
N GLY A 114 -12.16 -1.48 14.63
CA GLY A 114 -11.92 -2.57 15.56
C GLY A 114 -10.86 -3.57 15.09
N ILE A 115 -9.95 -3.13 14.21
CA ILE A 115 -8.84 -3.93 13.72
C ILE A 115 -7.58 -3.51 14.48
N THR A 116 -6.99 -4.41 15.27
CA THR A 116 -5.87 -4.10 16.18
C THR A 116 -4.65 -5.00 15.90
N PRO A 117 -4.00 -4.86 14.74
CA PRO A 117 -2.85 -5.69 14.41
C PRO A 117 -1.63 -5.30 15.27
N ARG A 118 -0.88 -6.29 15.71
CA ARG A 118 0.43 -6.05 16.35
C ARG A 118 1.49 -6.05 15.27
N ILE A 119 1.90 -4.87 14.82
CA ILE A 119 2.96 -4.72 13.82
C ILE A 119 4.23 -4.15 14.46
N TRP A 120 5.39 -4.58 13.95
CA TRP A 120 6.68 -3.97 14.29
C TRP A 120 6.82 -2.64 13.54
N PRO A 121 6.90 -1.48 14.23
CA PRO A 121 6.82 -0.16 13.59
C PRO A 121 8.13 0.31 12.97
N VAL A 122 9.01 -0.60 12.58
CA VAL A 122 10.29 -0.29 11.92
C VAL A 122 10.28 -0.93 10.53
N PRO A 123 10.58 -0.18 9.46
CA PRO A 123 10.70 -0.77 8.14
C PRO A 123 11.86 -1.77 8.10
N VAL A 124 11.80 -2.74 7.20
CA VAL A 124 12.83 -3.76 7.00
C VAL A 124 13.47 -3.59 5.62
N GLU A 125 14.68 -4.13 5.46
CA GLU A 125 15.41 -4.13 4.17
C GLU A 125 15.72 -2.73 3.63
N LEU A 126 15.84 -1.75 4.53
CA LEU A 126 16.25 -0.38 4.23
C LEU A 126 17.52 -0.05 5.02
N SER A 127 18.50 0.58 4.38
CA SER A 127 19.75 1.03 5.03
C SER A 127 19.51 2.18 6.02
N ASP A 128 18.44 2.95 5.80
CA ASP A 128 18.01 4.11 6.59
C ASP A 128 16.72 3.81 7.39
N ALA A 129 16.61 2.60 7.92
CA ALA A 129 15.44 2.14 8.65
C ALA A 129 15.20 2.98 9.92
N MET A 130 14.29 3.93 9.83
CA MET A 130 13.79 4.74 10.94
C MET A 130 12.41 4.22 11.36
N PRO A 131 12.08 4.15 12.67
CA PRO A 131 10.72 3.81 13.09
C PRO A 131 9.67 4.71 12.42
N PHE A 132 8.58 4.14 11.93
CA PHE A 132 7.51 4.91 11.29
C PHE A 132 7.02 6.09 12.14
N THR A 133 6.99 5.92 13.46
CA THR A 133 6.57 6.96 14.43
C THR A 133 7.56 8.11 14.58
N GLN A 134 8.74 8.03 13.97
CA GLN A 134 9.81 9.02 14.07
C GLN A 134 10.24 9.56 12.70
N ASP A 135 9.64 9.04 11.63
CA ASP A 135 10.01 9.39 10.27
C ASP A 135 9.23 10.62 9.77
N HIS A 136 9.79 11.78 10.08
CA HIS A 136 9.30 13.09 9.62
C HIS A 136 9.94 13.53 8.29
N GLU A 137 10.90 12.75 7.77
CA GLU A 137 11.71 13.13 6.61
C GLU A 137 11.07 12.69 5.29
N HIS A 138 10.54 11.46 5.25
CA HIS A 138 9.93 10.92 4.04
C HIS A 138 8.46 11.36 3.97
N ALA A 139 8.19 12.34 3.09
CA ALA A 139 6.86 12.96 2.98
C ALA A 139 6.38 13.16 1.54
N SER A 140 7.21 12.80 0.55
CA SER A 140 6.90 13.07 -0.86
C SER A 140 5.91 12.06 -1.43
N TYR A 141 4.95 12.54 -2.20
CA TYR A 141 4.06 11.69 -2.99
C TYR A 141 3.71 12.39 -4.31
N ASP A 142 4.15 11.82 -5.41
CA ASP A 142 3.77 12.18 -6.78
C ASP A 142 2.74 11.14 -7.28
N ALA A 143 1.52 11.60 -7.44
CA ALA A 143 0.38 10.78 -7.84
C ALA A 143 0.57 10.14 -9.23
N ASP A 144 1.11 10.89 -10.19
CA ASP A 144 1.38 10.39 -11.54
C ASP A 144 2.50 9.34 -11.54
N ALA A 145 3.56 9.56 -10.77
CA ALA A 145 4.64 8.58 -10.63
C ALA A 145 4.15 7.28 -9.96
N ALA A 146 3.35 7.38 -8.90
CA ALA A 146 2.76 6.22 -8.24
C ALA A 146 1.83 5.43 -9.18
N GLN A 147 1.00 6.12 -9.99
CA GLN A 147 0.15 5.50 -10.98
C GLN A 147 0.98 4.84 -12.10
N ARG A 148 2.03 5.49 -12.60
CA ARG A 148 2.94 4.88 -13.59
C ARG A 148 3.61 3.62 -13.05
N CYS A 149 4.07 3.64 -11.79
CA CYS A 149 4.63 2.47 -11.12
C CYS A 149 3.63 1.31 -11.11
N TRP A 150 2.39 1.55 -10.67
CA TRP A 150 1.34 0.53 -10.69
C TRP A 150 1.08 -0.02 -12.10
N ARG A 151 1.04 0.83 -13.14
CA ARG A 151 0.85 0.39 -14.52
C ARG A 151 1.97 -0.52 -15.01
N ILE A 152 3.21 -0.23 -14.64
CA ILE A 152 4.36 -1.09 -14.95
C ILE A 152 4.20 -2.46 -14.26
N LEU A 153 3.81 -2.48 -12.97
CA LEU A 153 3.55 -3.73 -12.25
C LEU A 153 2.40 -4.53 -12.88
N ALA A 154 1.32 -3.86 -13.29
CA ALA A 154 0.19 -4.49 -13.99
C ALA A 154 0.58 -5.03 -15.36
N GLY A 155 1.49 -4.35 -16.07
CA GLY A 155 2.08 -4.83 -17.32
C GLY A 155 2.90 -6.10 -17.11
N ALA A 156 3.74 -6.12 -16.08
CA ALA A 156 4.54 -7.29 -15.71
C ALA A 156 3.66 -8.48 -15.30
N ASP A 157 2.65 -8.26 -14.46
CA ASP A 157 1.71 -9.29 -14.03
C ASP A 157 0.98 -9.94 -15.21
N ARG A 158 0.60 -9.15 -16.22
CA ARG A 158 0.00 -9.67 -17.44
C ARG A 158 0.95 -10.60 -18.18
N VAL A 159 2.21 -10.21 -18.35
CA VAL A 159 3.23 -11.04 -19.03
C VAL A 159 3.48 -12.36 -18.28
N PHE A 160 3.49 -12.33 -16.95
CA PHE A 160 3.69 -13.55 -16.16
C PHE A 160 2.49 -14.51 -16.17
N LYS A 161 1.32 -14.06 -16.64
CA LYS A 161 0.11 -14.87 -16.75
C LYS A 161 -0.16 -15.42 -18.14
N GLU A 162 0.64 -15.02 -19.13
CA GLU A 162 0.63 -15.58 -20.50
C GLU A 162 1.44 -16.89 -20.58
#